data_82a2ebadfc6b9557133e43b64998d880
#
_entry.id   82a2ebadfc6b9557133e43b64998d880
#
_cell.length_a   1.000
_cell.length_b   1.000
_cell.length_c   1.000
_cell.angle_alpha   90.00
_cell.angle_beta   90.00
_cell.angle_gamma   90.00
#
_symmetry.space_group_name_H-M   'P 1'
#
loop_
_entity.id
_entity.type
_entity.pdbx_description
1 polymer ?
#
loop_
_entity_poly.entity_id
_entity_poly.type
_entity_poly.pdbx_seq_one_letter_code
_entity_poly.pdbx_strand_id
1 'polypeptide(L)'
;MNEEEIIRRLKKHDNKVLEAVMDKYTPLTAHIVSHIANGLLTPQDIEECCADVFYTLWLNADKVANGCLKSYLCAIAKTKAKDRLRGLKLTDSEDIEGIPLADDHSLNELLDNQQLQIDLSLALEQLKKQDKEIIIRHFYYYQSLSEIAEAMSMHPEAVKSRIRRAKPKLRAFLQERGYSL
;
A
#
# COMPACT_ATOMS: atom_id res chain seq x y z
N MET A 1 -17.36 6.93 13.09
CA MET A 1 -16.50 6.16 14.05
C MET A 1 -15.07 6.48 13.68
N ASN A 2 -14.23 6.93 14.61
CA ASN A 2 -12.84 7.21 14.33
C ASN A 2 -12.02 5.90 14.20
N GLU A 3 -10.83 5.96 13.62
CA GLU A 3 -10.02 4.77 13.33
C GLU A 3 -9.58 4.02 14.60
N GLU A 4 -9.27 4.73 15.68
CA GLU A 4 -8.90 4.12 16.96
C GLU A 4 -10.02 3.28 17.55
N GLU A 5 -11.26 3.76 17.45
CA GLU A 5 -12.44 3.03 17.88
C GLU A 5 -12.66 1.77 17.03
N ILE A 6 -12.44 1.87 15.72
CA ILE A 6 -12.50 0.73 14.80
C ILE A 6 -11.48 -0.33 15.22
N ILE A 7 -10.22 0.06 15.39
CA ILE A 7 -9.14 -0.86 15.78
C ILE A 7 -9.43 -1.51 17.13
N ARG A 8 -9.88 -0.71 18.12
CA ARG A 8 -10.24 -1.22 19.45
C ARG A 8 -11.34 -2.28 19.40
N ARG A 9 -12.34 -2.08 18.55
CA ARG A 9 -13.46 -3.03 18.39
C ARG A 9 -13.06 -4.25 17.56
N LEU A 10 -12.21 -4.09 16.54
CA LEU A 10 -11.62 -5.21 15.79
C LEU A 10 -10.84 -6.15 16.73
N LYS A 11 -10.04 -5.59 17.65
CA LYS A 11 -9.29 -6.37 18.68
C LYS A 11 -10.23 -7.14 19.63
N LYS A 12 -11.49 -6.73 19.74
CA LYS A 12 -12.52 -7.44 20.50
C LYS A 12 -13.36 -8.41 19.65
N HIS A 13 -12.95 -8.63 18.41
CA HIS A 13 -13.66 -9.47 17.44
C HIS A 13 -15.13 -9.07 17.26
N ASP A 14 -15.38 -7.76 17.07
CA ASP A 14 -16.72 -7.25 16.79
C ASP A 14 -17.05 -7.39 15.30
N ASN A 15 -17.92 -8.34 14.96
CA ASN A 15 -18.30 -8.66 13.57
C ASN A 15 -18.88 -7.47 12.83
N LYS A 16 -19.68 -6.61 13.48
CA LYS A 16 -20.29 -5.44 12.84
C LYS A 16 -19.24 -4.42 12.38
N VAL A 17 -18.14 -4.32 13.13
CA VAL A 17 -17.04 -3.45 12.76
C VAL A 17 -16.23 -4.06 11.62
N LEU A 18 -16.04 -5.38 11.61
CA LEU A 18 -15.41 -6.05 10.49
C LEU A 18 -16.19 -5.82 9.20
N GLU A 19 -17.53 -6.00 9.22
CA GLU A 19 -18.39 -5.72 8.06
C GLU A 19 -18.22 -4.29 7.56
N ALA A 20 -18.28 -3.30 8.46
CA ALA A 20 -18.06 -1.90 8.08
C ALA A 20 -16.67 -1.62 7.49
N VAL A 21 -15.64 -2.31 7.97
CA VAL A 21 -14.28 -2.24 7.42
C VAL A 21 -14.22 -2.91 6.05
N MET A 22 -14.88 -4.05 5.88
CA MET A 22 -14.98 -4.73 4.58
C MET A 22 -15.66 -3.83 3.56
N ASP A 23 -16.83 -3.27 3.88
CA ASP A 23 -17.57 -2.37 3.00
C ASP A 23 -16.73 -1.17 2.55
N LYS A 24 -16.00 -0.57 3.50
CA LYS A 24 -15.16 0.60 3.23
C LYS A 24 -13.93 0.28 2.40
N TYR A 25 -13.25 -0.85 2.67
CA TYR A 25 -11.91 -1.12 2.12
C TYR A 25 -11.85 -2.20 1.04
N THR A 26 -12.95 -2.90 0.72
CA THR A 26 -12.98 -3.87 -0.39
C THR A 26 -12.57 -3.24 -1.74
N PRO A 27 -13.05 -2.04 -2.13
CA PRO A 27 -12.59 -1.43 -3.38
C PRO A 27 -11.09 -1.19 -3.42
N LEU A 28 -10.50 -0.75 -2.31
CA LEU A 28 -9.06 -0.52 -2.19
C LEU A 28 -8.27 -1.82 -2.28
N THR A 29 -8.66 -2.85 -1.52
CA THR A 29 -7.96 -4.15 -1.54
C THR A 29 -8.05 -4.82 -2.90
N ALA A 30 -9.23 -4.80 -3.53
CA ALA A 30 -9.44 -5.33 -4.88
C ALA A 30 -8.58 -4.59 -5.92
N HIS A 31 -8.51 -3.27 -5.83
CA HIS A 31 -7.64 -2.47 -6.71
C HIS A 31 -6.16 -2.87 -6.56
N ILE A 32 -5.66 -3.00 -5.33
CA ILE A 32 -4.27 -3.40 -5.06
C ILE A 32 -3.99 -4.80 -5.63
N VAL A 33 -4.88 -5.77 -5.34
CA VAL A 33 -4.71 -7.15 -5.80
C VAL A 33 -4.74 -7.22 -7.32
N SER A 34 -5.73 -6.59 -7.97
CA SER A 34 -5.85 -6.54 -9.43
C SER A 34 -4.65 -5.88 -10.10
N HIS A 35 -4.14 -4.80 -9.50
CA HIS A 35 -3.00 -4.08 -10.04
C HIS A 35 -1.70 -4.90 -9.96
N ILE A 36 -1.45 -5.59 -8.85
CA ILE A 36 -0.31 -6.50 -8.69
C ILE A 36 -0.45 -7.72 -9.62
N ALA A 37 -1.67 -8.22 -9.76
CA ALA A 37 -1.98 -9.35 -10.62
C ALA A 37 -1.72 -9.05 -12.11
N ASN A 38 -1.84 -7.80 -12.52
CA ASN A 38 -1.61 -7.34 -13.90
C ASN A 38 -2.31 -8.22 -14.96
N GLY A 39 -3.56 -8.61 -14.70
CA GLY A 39 -4.35 -9.46 -15.58
C GLY A 39 -4.08 -10.97 -15.48
N LEU A 40 -3.17 -11.40 -14.61
CA LEU A 40 -2.83 -12.83 -14.42
C LEU A 40 -3.79 -13.57 -13.47
N LEU A 41 -4.60 -12.86 -12.70
CA LEU A 41 -5.61 -13.43 -11.81
C LEU A 41 -7.01 -13.22 -12.39
N THR A 42 -7.87 -14.22 -12.20
CA THR A 42 -9.30 -14.12 -12.56
C THR A 42 -10.04 -13.21 -11.57
N PRO A 43 -11.22 -12.67 -11.91
CA PRO A 43 -12.06 -11.94 -10.96
C PRO A 43 -12.33 -12.73 -9.66
N GLN A 44 -12.53 -14.04 -9.78
CA GLN A 44 -12.73 -14.91 -8.62
C GLN A 44 -11.50 -15.01 -7.74
N ASP A 45 -10.29 -15.12 -8.33
CA ASP A 45 -9.03 -15.11 -7.57
C ASP A 45 -8.86 -13.79 -6.80
N ILE A 46 -9.26 -12.67 -7.40
CA ILE A 46 -9.20 -11.35 -6.76
C ILE A 46 -10.16 -11.29 -5.56
N GLU A 47 -11.38 -11.79 -5.71
CA GLU A 47 -12.37 -11.88 -4.62
C GLU A 47 -11.86 -12.76 -3.48
N GLU A 48 -11.30 -13.94 -3.78
CA GLU A 48 -10.70 -14.83 -2.79
C GLU A 48 -9.53 -14.16 -2.06
N CYS A 49 -8.65 -13.46 -2.78
CA CYS A 49 -7.57 -12.69 -2.18
C CYS A 49 -8.10 -11.60 -1.24
N CYS A 50 -9.16 -10.89 -1.62
CA CYS A 50 -9.79 -9.88 -0.76
C CYS A 50 -10.38 -10.50 0.51
N ALA A 51 -11.06 -11.63 0.41
CA ALA A 51 -11.57 -12.36 1.57
C ALA A 51 -10.41 -12.77 2.51
N ASP A 52 -9.31 -13.27 1.95
CA ASP A 52 -8.10 -13.62 2.70
C ASP A 52 -7.45 -12.41 3.39
N VAL A 53 -7.51 -11.22 2.80
CA VAL A 53 -7.01 -9.98 3.41
C VAL A 53 -7.79 -9.68 4.69
N PHE A 54 -9.12 -9.68 4.63
CA PHE A 54 -9.97 -9.38 5.79
C PHE A 54 -9.93 -10.49 6.84
N TYR A 55 -9.82 -11.74 6.43
CA TYR A 55 -9.61 -12.86 7.35
C TYR A 55 -8.27 -12.73 8.09
N THR A 56 -7.20 -12.35 7.38
CA THR A 56 -5.89 -12.11 7.99
C THR A 56 -5.92 -10.92 8.95
N LEU A 57 -6.62 -9.83 8.60
CA LEU A 57 -6.87 -8.70 9.50
C LEU A 57 -7.58 -9.16 10.78
N TRP A 58 -8.63 -9.96 10.63
CA TRP A 58 -9.41 -10.48 11.75
C TRP A 58 -8.56 -11.30 12.73
N LEU A 59 -7.76 -12.22 12.19
CA LEU A 59 -6.88 -13.06 13.01
C LEU A 59 -5.74 -12.29 13.69
N ASN A 60 -5.32 -11.17 13.10
CA ASN A 60 -4.17 -10.40 13.57
C ASN A 60 -4.54 -8.97 14.01
N ALA A 61 -5.78 -8.75 14.39
CA ALA A 61 -6.25 -7.42 14.79
C ALA A 61 -5.41 -6.80 15.92
N ASP A 62 -4.87 -7.64 16.81
CA ASP A 62 -4.00 -7.19 17.91
C ASP A 62 -2.70 -6.53 17.43
N LYS A 63 -2.21 -6.89 16.24
CA LYS A 63 -0.98 -6.34 15.66
C LYS A 63 -1.19 -4.99 14.98
N VAL A 64 -2.46 -4.55 14.81
CA VAL A 64 -2.75 -3.27 14.17
C VAL A 64 -2.45 -2.15 15.15
N ALA A 65 -1.47 -1.30 14.82
CA ALA A 65 -1.20 -0.08 15.56
C ALA A 65 -2.29 0.96 15.34
N ASN A 66 -2.50 1.84 16.32
CA ASN A 66 -3.48 2.92 16.17
C ASN A 66 -3.11 3.81 14.97
N GLY A 67 -4.12 4.15 14.20
CA GLY A 67 -3.97 4.93 13.01
C GLY A 67 -3.31 4.20 11.82
N CYS A 68 -3.08 2.87 11.84
CA CYS A 68 -2.39 2.08 10.80
C CYS A 68 -3.28 1.08 10.07
N LEU A 69 -4.60 1.12 10.26
CA LEU A 69 -5.51 0.11 9.70
C LEU A 69 -5.39 -0.01 8.18
N LYS A 70 -5.43 1.12 7.49
CA LYS A 70 -5.36 1.16 6.03
C LYS A 70 -4.01 0.66 5.51
N SER A 71 -2.90 1.16 6.08
CA SER A 71 -1.56 0.72 5.73
C SER A 71 -1.37 -0.78 5.98
N TYR A 72 -1.95 -1.29 7.06
CA TYR A 72 -1.93 -2.70 7.40
C TYR A 72 -2.70 -3.53 6.37
N LEU A 73 -3.91 -3.10 5.97
CA LEU A 73 -4.69 -3.74 4.90
C LEU A 73 -3.94 -3.74 3.56
N CYS A 74 -3.33 -2.61 3.20
CA CYS A 74 -2.52 -2.53 1.97
C CYS A 74 -1.35 -3.52 1.97
N ALA A 75 -0.66 -3.68 3.12
CA ALA A 75 0.43 -4.64 3.25
C ALA A 75 -0.05 -6.08 3.09
N ILE A 76 -1.15 -6.45 3.75
CA ILE A 76 -1.74 -7.79 3.62
C ILE A 76 -2.17 -8.03 2.18
N ALA A 77 -2.86 -7.07 1.54
CA ALA A 77 -3.31 -7.20 0.16
C ALA A 77 -2.15 -7.45 -0.81
N LYS A 78 -1.04 -6.73 -0.66
CA LYS A 78 0.18 -6.94 -1.44
C LYS A 78 0.74 -8.35 -1.25
N THR A 79 0.83 -8.80 0.00
CA THR A 79 1.34 -10.14 0.32
C THR A 79 0.45 -11.22 -0.28
N LYS A 80 -0.88 -11.14 -0.07
CA LYS A 80 -1.83 -12.12 -0.58
C LYS A 80 -1.84 -12.22 -2.10
N ALA A 81 -1.79 -11.07 -2.80
CA ALA A 81 -1.69 -11.04 -4.25
C ALA A 81 -0.42 -11.76 -4.76
N LYS A 82 0.72 -11.47 -4.15
CA LYS A 82 1.99 -12.12 -4.51
C LYS A 82 1.99 -13.61 -4.19
N ASP A 83 1.48 -14.01 -3.04
CA ASP A 83 1.36 -15.42 -2.65
C ASP A 83 0.45 -16.20 -3.61
N ARG A 84 -0.67 -15.58 -4.04
CA ARG A 84 -1.54 -16.19 -5.04
C ARG A 84 -0.84 -16.39 -6.38
N LEU A 85 -0.12 -15.39 -6.87
CA LEU A 85 0.66 -15.49 -8.10
C LEU A 85 1.74 -16.57 -8.03
N ARG A 86 2.46 -16.67 -6.89
CA ARG A 86 3.43 -17.76 -6.65
C ARG A 86 2.76 -19.14 -6.63
N GLY A 87 1.64 -19.28 -5.93
CA GLY A 87 0.89 -20.53 -5.86
C GLY A 87 0.45 -21.02 -7.24
N LEU A 88 0.18 -20.10 -8.16
CA LEU A 88 -0.13 -20.40 -9.56
C LEU A 88 1.12 -20.55 -10.44
N LYS A 89 2.34 -20.45 -9.88
CA LYS A 89 3.62 -20.46 -10.61
C LYS A 89 3.72 -19.41 -11.71
N LEU A 90 3.05 -18.29 -11.52
CA LEU A 90 3.01 -17.19 -12.48
C LEU A 90 4.12 -16.16 -12.26
N THR A 91 4.87 -16.27 -11.16
CA THR A 91 6.04 -15.44 -10.87
C THR A 91 7.11 -16.22 -10.10
N ASP A 92 8.36 -16.15 -10.54
CA ASP A 92 9.54 -16.77 -9.90
C ASP A 92 10.29 -15.82 -8.93
N SER A 93 9.69 -14.73 -8.48
CA SER A 93 10.39 -13.76 -7.64
C SER A 93 10.39 -14.17 -6.17
N GLU A 94 11.49 -14.78 -5.73
CA GLU A 94 11.94 -14.72 -4.34
C GLU A 94 12.34 -13.27 -4.07
N ASP A 95 11.60 -12.57 -3.24
CA ASP A 95 12.05 -11.53 -2.30
C ASP A 95 10.88 -10.73 -1.79
N ILE A 96 10.45 -11.09 -0.58
CA ILE A 96 9.58 -10.22 0.21
C ILE A 96 10.28 -10.05 1.55
N GLU A 97 11.29 -9.23 1.60
CA GLU A 97 11.65 -8.60 2.85
C GLU A 97 10.76 -7.37 3.02
N GLY A 98 9.94 -7.44 4.08
CA GLY A 98 9.04 -6.38 4.45
C GLY A 98 9.80 -5.08 4.68
N ILE A 99 9.50 -4.07 3.88
CA ILE A 99 9.79 -2.71 4.32
C ILE A 99 8.89 -2.47 5.52
N PRO A 100 9.44 -2.12 6.70
CA PRO A 100 8.61 -1.73 7.82
C PRO A 100 7.67 -0.62 7.34
N LEU A 101 6.38 -0.84 7.50
CA LEU A 101 5.35 0.18 7.31
C LEU A 101 5.48 1.19 8.45
N ALA A 102 6.51 2.05 8.34
CA ALA A 102 6.60 3.23 9.17
C ALA A 102 5.80 4.33 8.47
N ASP A 103 4.74 4.75 9.14
CA ASP A 103 4.02 5.99 8.95
C ASP A 103 3.69 6.42 7.49
N ASP A 104 2.61 5.87 6.95
CA ASP A 104 1.97 6.43 5.75
C ASP A 104 0.47 6.64 5.99
N HIS A 105 0.18 7.33 7.12
CA HIS A 105 -1.18 7.48 7.64
C HIS A 105 -2.07 8.44 6.88
N SER A 106 -1.54 9.29 6.02
CA SER A 106 -2.30 10.44 5.53
C SER A 106 -2.56 10.46 4.03
N LEU A 107 -1.73 9.82 3.22
CA LEU A 107 -1.81 9.98 1.77
C LEU A 107 -3.12 9.48 1.13
N ASN A 108 -3.77 8.53 1.74
CA ASN A 108 -4.88 7.83 1.12
C ASN A 108 -6.28 8.33 1.49
N GLU A 109 -6.48 8.99 2.64
CA GLU A 109 -7.74 9.70 2.94
C GLU A 109 -7.89 10.97 2.11
N LEU A 110 -6.78 11.40 1.56
CA LEU A 110 -6.64 12.62 0.79
C LEU A 110 -6.83 12.41 -0.73
N LEU A 111 -6.77 11.18 -1.26
CA LEU A 111 -6.89 10.91 -2.70
C LEU A 111 -8.31 11.13 -3.27
N ASP A 112 -9.32 11.29 -2.42
CA ASP A 112 -10.66 11.75 -2.83
C ASP A 112 -10.72 13.27 -3.09
N ASN A 113 -9.65 14.00 -2.82
CA ASN A 113 -9.57 15.44 -3.03
C ASN A 113 -8.79 15.75 -4.32
N GLN A 114 -9.47 16.28 -5.34
CA GLN A 114 -8.85 16.67 -6.60
C GLN A 114 -7.65 17.61 -6.41
N GLN A 115 -7.70 18.49 -5.41
CA GLN A 115 -6.62 19.42 -5.12
C GLN A 115 -5.36 18.67 -4.66
N LEU A 116 -5.48 17.63 -3.85
CA LEU A 116 -4.34 16.84 -3.43
C LEU A 116 -3.70 16.06 -4.60
N GLN A 117 -4.52 15.55 -5.53
CA GLN A 117 -3.96 14.88 -6.72
C GLN A 117 -3.10 15.84 -7.53
N ILE A 118 -3.55 17.10 -7.68
CA ILE A 118 -2.79 18.15 -8.35
C ILE A 118 -1.49 18.44 -7.56
N ASP A 119 -1.59 18.66 -6.25
CA ASP A 119 -0.45 19.00 -5.41
C ASP A 119 0.55 17.85 -5.31
N LEU A 120 0.09 16.61 -5.26
CA LEU A 120 0.95 15.42 -5.32
C LEU A 120 1.68 15.31 -6.67
N SER A 121 1.00 15.61 -7.77
CA SER A 121 1.61 15.64 -9.09
C SER A 121 2.70 16.70 -9.17
N LEU A 122 2.44 17.89 -8.64
CA LEU A 122 3.43 18.97 -8.55
C LEU A 122 4.62 18.60 -7.63
N ALA A 123 4.35 17.93 -6.52
CA ALA A 123 5.41 17.43 -5.62
C ALA A 123 6.32 16.41 -6.34
N LEU A 124 5.74 15.51 -7.12
CA LEU A 124 6.49 14.53 -7.90
C LEU A 124 7.36 15.20 -9.00
N GLU A 125 6.90 16.33 -9.58
CA GLU A 125 7.70 17.09 -10.54
C GLU A 125 8.93 17.77 -9.92
N GLN A 126 8.95 17.98 -8.59
CA GLN A 126 10.13 18.51 -7.89
C GLN A 126 11.24 17.47 -7.72
N LEU A 127 10.94 16.20 -7.94
CA LEU A 127 11.93 15.13 -7.87
C LEU A 127 12.73 15.02 -9.17
N LYS A 128 13.96 14.54 -9.06
CA LYS A 128 14.72 14.14 -10.25
C LYS A 128 13.97 13.01 -10.97
N LYS A 129 14.04 12.97 -12.30
CA LYS A 129 13.32 11.99 -13.13
C LYS A 129 13.43 10.55 -12.64
N GLN A 130 14.64 10.10 -12.26
CA GLN A 130 14.84 8.77 -11.73
C GLN A 130 14.19 8.55 -10.35
N ASP A 131 14.23 9.55 -9.46
CA ASP A 131 13.63 9.44 -8.13
C ASP A 131 12.10 9.42 -8.24
N LYS A 132 11.53 10.26 -9.13
CA LYS A 132 10.09 10.25 -9.46
C LYS A 132 9.66 8.88 -9.97
N GLU A 133 10.39 8.31 -10.93
CA GLU A 133 10.08 6.99 -11.49
C GLU A 133 10.12 5.89 -10.41
N ILE A 134 11.13 5.89 -9.54
CA ILE A 134 11.25 4.94 -8.43
C ILE A 134 10.05 5.08 -7.47
N ILE A 135 9.66 6.29 -7.12
CA ILE A 135 8.50 6.54 -6.25
C ILE A 135 7.22 6.01 -6.88
N ILE A 136 6.99 6.31 -8.16
CA ILE A 136 5.81 5.83 -8.89
C ILE A 136 5.81 4.30 -8.96
N ARG A 137 6.92 3.68 -9.35
CA ARG A 137 7.04 2.21 -9.40
C ARG A 137 6.76 1.56 -8.05
N HIS A 138 7.29 2.12 -6.97
CA HIS A 138 7.17 1.55 -5.64
C HIS A 138 5.77 1.75 -5.04
N PHE A 139 5.24 2.98 -5.08
CA PHE A 139 3.99 3.31 -4.38
C PHE A 139 2.74 3.14 -5.24
N TYR A 140 2.83 3.38 -6.53
CA TYR A 140 1.69 3.25 -7.44
C TYR A 140 1.64 1.85 -8.07
N TYR A 141 2.76 1.38 -8.66
CA TYR A 141 2.83 0.05 -9.28
C TYR A 141 3.16 -1.07 -8.29
N TYR A 142 3.37 -0.77 -7.02
CA TYR A 142 3.64 -1.74 -5.94
C TYR A 142 4.82 -2.67 -6.23
N GLN A 143 5.76 -2.26 -7.08
CA GLN A 143 6.95 -3.03 -7.39
C GLN A 143 7.87 -3.15 -6.16
N SER A 144 8.48 -4.31 -5.99
CA SER A 144 9.51 -4.54 -4.98
C SER A 144 10.79 -3.76 -5.30
N LEU A 145 11.68 -3.61 -4.32
CA LEU A 145 12.97 -2.95 -4.55
C LEU A 145 13.82 -3.69 -5.58
N SER A 146 13.75 -5.03 -5.60
CA SER A 146 14.47 -5.87 -6.56
C SER A 146 13.94 -5.69 -7.98
N GLU A 147 12.61 -5.71 -8.18
CA GLU A 147 11.98 -5.46 -9.49
C GLU A 147 12.31 -4.05 -10.03
N ILE A 148 12.30 -3.04 -9.15
CA ILE A 148 12.68 -1.67 -9.54
C ILE A 148 14.17 -1.61 -9.90
N ALA A 149 15.02 -2.26 -9.10
CA ALA A 149 16.46 -2.31 -9.33
C ALA A 149 16.79 -2.95 -10.67
N GLU A 150 16.16 -4.07 -10.99
CA GLU A 150 16.29 -4.75 -12.28
C GLU A 150 15.82 -3.87 -13.44
N ALA A 151 14.59 -3.34 -13.35
CA ALA A 151 14.00 -2.50 -14.39
C ALA A 151 14.80 -1.22 -14.68
N MET A 152 15.49 -0.70 -13.67
CA MET A 152 16.27 0.54 -13.78
C MET A 152 17.77 0.32 -13.85
N SER A 153 18.23 -0.94 -13.93
CA SER A 153 19.65 -1.33 -13.93
C SER A 153 20.43 -0.71 -12.75
N MET A 154 19.87 -0.84 -11.56
CA MET A 154 20.38 -0.29 -10.30
C MET A 154 20.56 -1.40 -9.25
N HIS A 155 21.37 -1.12 -8.21
CA HIS A 155 21.41 -2.00 -7.04
C HIS A 155 20.22 -1.76 -6.11
N PRO A 156 19.57 -2.78 -5.49
CA PRO A 156 18.41 -2.62 -4.60
C PRO A 156 18.63 -1.61 -3.46
N GLU A 157 19.81 -1.60 -2.85
CA GLU A 157 20.16 -0.62 -1.81
C GLU A 157 20.20 0.83 -2.33
N ALA A 158 20.56 1.02 -3.60
CA ALA A 158 20.48 2.35 -4.22
C ALA A 158 19.05 2.80 -4.41
N VAL A 159 18.15 1.89 -4.82
CA VAL A 159 16.69 2.15 -4.90
C VAL A 159 16.13 2.54 -3.52
N LYS A 160 16.39 1.75 -2.49
CA LYS A 160 15.99 2.00 -1.11
C LYS A 160 16.49 3.37 -0.60
N SER A 161 17.76 3.68 -0.85
CA SER A 161 18.35 4.96 -0.48
C SER A 161 17.69 6.16 -1.18
N ARG A 162 17.32 6.00 -2.45
CA ARG A 162 16.60 7.03 -3.22
C ARG A 162 15.18 7.26 -2.68
N ILE A 163 14.42 6.20 -2.38
CA ILE A 163 13.11 6.30 -1.75
C ILE A 163 13.23 7.03 -0.40
N ARG A 164 14.19 6.65 0.44
CA ARG A 164 14.41 7.29 1.75
C ARG A 164 14.68 8.79 1.62
N ARG A 165 15.36 9.25 0.56
CA ARG A 165 15.65 10.67 0.32
C ARG A 165 14.50 11.42 -0.36
N ALA A 166 13.69 10.75 -1.17
CA ALA A 166 12.57 11.36 -1.88
C ALA A 166 11.36 11.61 -0.94
N LYS A 167 11.06 10.68 -0.03
CA LYS A 167 9.93 10.80 0.92
C LYS A 167 9.90 12.13 1.70
N PRO A 168 10.98 12.55 2.37
CA PRO A 168 10.98 13.82 3.10
C PRO A 168 10.74 15.04 2.20
N LYS A 169 11.21 15.02 0.97
CA LYS A 169 10.99 16.12 0.01
C LYS A 169 9.53 16.23 -0.38
N LEU A 170 8.87 15.09 -0.66
CA LEU A 170 7.44 15.07 -0.95
C LEU A 170 6.63 15.54 0.25
N ARG A 171 6.99 15.06 1.46
CA ARG A 171 6.34 15.47 2.70
C ARG A 171 6.46 16.97 2.92
N ALA A 172 7.65 17.55 2.83
CA ALA A 172 7.87 18.98 3.02
C ALA A 172 7.04 19.81 2.02
N PHE A 173 7.03 19.44 0.75
CA PHE A 173 6.25 20.13 -0.28
C PHE A 173 4.74 20.11 0.01
N LEU A 174 4.20 18.99 0.47
CA LEU A 174 2.78 18.87 0.83
C LEU A 174 2.45 19.61 2.13
N GLN A 175 3.35 19.59 3.12
CA GLN A 175 3.18 20.36 4.37
C GLN A 175 3.14 21.86 4.13
N GLU A 176 3.96 22.40 3.23
CA GLU A 176 3.92 23.82 2.81
C GLU A 176 2.57 24.22 2.20
N ARG A 177 1.78 23.23 1.70
CA ARG A 177 0.43 23.43 1.16
C ARG A 177 -0.68 23.13 2.16
N GLY A 178 -0.33 22.94 3.45
CA GLY A 178 -1.27 22.77 4.53
C GLY A 178 -1.72 21.33 4.79
N TYR A 179 -1.10 20.33 4.16
CA TYR A 179 -1.40 18.93 4.44
C TYR A 179 -0.68 18.47 5.72
N SER A 180 -1.42 17.93 6.67
CA SER A 180 -0.88 17.30 7.89
C SER A 180 -0.50 15.86 7.56
N LEU A 181 0.83 15.57 7.43
CA LEU A 181 1.38 14.28 6.99
C LEU A 181 2.31 13.70 8.05
#